data_e017afcafcc7d7de579b16146c180cba
#
_entry.id   e017afcafcc7d7de579b16146c180cba
#
_cell.length_a   1.000
_cell.length_b   1.000
_cell.length_c   1.000
_cell.angle_alpha   90.00
_cell.angle_beta   90.00
_cell.angle_gamma   90.00
#
_symmetry.space_group_name_H-M   'P 1'
#
loop_
_entity.id
_entity.type
_entity.pdbx_description
1 polymer ?
#
loop_
_entity_poly.entity_id
_entity_poly.type
_entity_poly.pdbx_seq_one_letter_code
_entity_poly.pdbx_strand_id
1 'polypeptide(L)'
;MSSSEEPLQELPAGMPKRYAEYKPVTSDAVPPPTNVGGYDDLLSYFQARGQTLLRRAESLATLDEAINDGLPADLARPVGMFYGDLLTHTIPAAHWEVVEEGYPLVRVSREVAVDVVRVALRRLATPEPTLEQNYAHVLELVRQEP
;
A
#
# COMPACT_ATOMS: atom_id res chain seq x y z
N MET A 1 -22.24 -1.75 11.42
CA MET A 1 -21.83 -1.76 11.35
C MET A 1 -21.24 -1.89 11.61
N SER A 2 -21.53 -1.85 11.23
CA SER A 2 -20.92 -1.69 11.28
C SER A 2 -20.33 -1.72 11.39
N SER A 3 -20.43 -1.69 11.16
CA SER A 3 -19.76 -1.51 11.02
C SER A 3 -19.11 -1.60 11.00
N SER A 4 -19.06 -1.57 10.89
CA SER A 4 -18.61 -1.67 10.58
C SER A 4 -18.12 -1.68 10.38
N GLU A 5 -18.21 -1.79 10.21
CA GLU A 5 -17.87 -1.60 9.72
C GLU A 5 -17.82 -1.07 9.24
N GLU A 6 -17.93 -0.87 9.74
CA GLU A 6 -18.04 -0.08 9.05
C GLU A 6 -17.26 0.63 8.69
N PRO A 7 -16.98 0.32 8.03
CA PRO A 7 -16.08 1.20 7.41
C PRO A 7 -16.57 2.62 7.48
N LEU A 8 -15.82 3.52 6.89
CA LEU A 8 -16.18 4.91 6.93
C LEU A 8 -17.52 5.14 6.32
N GLN A 9 -18.43 5.66 7.11
CA GLN A 9 -19.77 5.99 6.65
C GLN A 9 -19.91 7.46 6.33
N GLU A 10 -19.04 8.27 6.92
CA GLU A 10 -19.08 9.71 6.74
C GLU A 10 -17.69 10.21 6.47
N LEU A 11 -17.60 11.24 5.67
CA LEU A 11 -16.31 11.86 5.41
C LEU A 11 -15.93 12.74 6.59
N PRO A 12 -14.69 12.62 7.07
CA PRO A 12 -14.22 13.54 8.10
C PRO A 12 -14.26 14.97 7.62
N ALA A 13 -14.35 15.90 8.56
CA ALA A 13 -14.33 17.31 8.21
C ALA A 13 -13.05 17.62 7.45
N GLY A 14 -13.21 18.34 6.34
CA GLY A 14 -12.06 18.71 5.52
C GLY A 14 -11.65 17.70 4.47
N MET A 15 -12.27 16.54 4.47
CA MET A 15 -11.95 15.54 3.45
C MET A 15 -12.62 15.89 2.13
N PRO A 16 -11.96 15.56 1.00
CA PRO A 16 -12.58 15.76 -0.30
C PRO A 16 -13.84 14.93 -0.44
N LYS A 17 -14.78 15.43 -1.23
CA LYS A 17 -16.04 14.71 -1.43
C LYS A 17 -15.88 13.41 -2.20
N ARG A 18 -14.74 13.23 -2.85
CA ARG A 18 -14.48 12.01 -3.61
C ARG A 18 -13.74 10.96 -2.80
N TYR A 19 -13.83 11.07 -1.50
CA TYR A 19 -13.26 10.07 -0.62
C TYR A 19 -13.91 8.71 -0.88
N ALA A 20 -13.10 7.68 -0.96
CA ALA A 20 -13.59 6.33 -1.16
C ALA A 20 -12.75 5.36 -0.33
N GLU A 21 -13.41 4.35 0.18
CA GLU A 21 -12.78 3.31 0.97
C GLU A 21 -12.68 2.03 0.15
N TYR A 22 -11.58 1.35 0.27
CA TYR A 22 -11.39 0.09 -0.42
C TYR A 22 -10.60 -0.87 0.47
N LYS A 23 -11.09 -2.09 0.61
CA LYS A 23 -10.38 -3.12 1.33
C LYS A 23 -10.41 -4.38 0.48
N PRO A 24 -9.24 -4.93 0.11
CA PRO A 24 -9.22 -6.13 -0.73
C PRO A 24 -9.78 -7.34 0.00
N VAL A 25 -10.16 -8.35 -0.76
CA VAL A 25 -10.64 -9.59 -0.18
C VAL A 25 -9.53 -10.25 0.62
N THR A 26 -9.92 -11.13 1.55
CA THR A 26 -8.98 -11.77 2.46
C THR A 26 -8.30 -12.95 1.78
N SER A 27 -7.47 -12.66 0.82
CA SER A 27 -6.70 -13.68 0.10
C SER A 27 -5.30 -13.12 -0.12
N ASP A 28 -4.29 -13.97 -0.02
CA ASP A 28 -2.92 -13.56 -0.31
C ASP A 28 -2.72 -13.33 -1.80
N ALA A 29 -3.55 -13.94 -2.62
CA ALA A 29 -3.46 -13.73 -4.07
C ALA A 29 -3.79 -12.28 -4.40
N VAL A 30 -3.06 -11.72 -5.35
CA VAL A 30 -3.23 -10.31 -5.71
C VAL A 30 -4.55 -10.14 -6.47
N PRO A 31 -5.41 -9.21 -6.06
CA PRO A 31 -6.67 -8.99 -6.75
C PRO A 31 -6.46 -8.26 -8.06
N PRO A 32 -7.49 -8.20 -8.91
CA PRO A 32 -7.43 -7.36 -10.09
C PRO A 32 -7.29 -5.89 -9.73
N PRO A 33 -6.91 -5.05 -10.69
CA PRO A 33 -6.76 -3.62 -10.43
C PRO A 33 -8.02 -3.01 -9.88
N THR A 34 -7.86 -1.99 -9.07
CA THR A 34 -8.95 -1.30 -8.41
C THR A 34 -9.02 0.15 -8.88
N ASN A 35 -10.04 0.86 -8.42
CA ASN A 35 -10.18 2.27 -8.76
C ASN A 35 -9.15 3.16 -8.07
N VAL A 36 -8.38 2.62 -7.13
CA VAL A 36 -7.28 3.39 -6.53
C VAL A 36 -6.00 3.30 -7.36
N GLY A 37 -6.04 2.50 -8.44
CA GLY A 37 -4.90 2.33 -9.32
C GLY A 37 -4.42 0.89 -9.29
N GLY A 38 -3.81 0.47 -10.38
CA GLY A 38 -3.38 -0.90 -10.51
C GLY A 38 -1.88 -1.04 -10.37
N TYR A 39 -1.45 -2.29 -10.38
CA TYR A 39 -0.02 -2.59 -10.36
C TYR A 39 0.27 -3.80 -11.25
N ASP A 40 -0.52 -3.95 -12.31
CA ASP A 40 -0.36 -5.05 -13.25
C ASP A 40 1.03 -5.07 -13.87
N ASP A 41 1.58 -3.89 -14.15
CA ASP A 41 2.91 -3.80 -14.76
C ASP A 41 3.96 -4.36 -13.81
N LEU A 42 3.79 -4.13 -12.50
CA LEU A 42 4.71 -4.68 -11.51
C LEU A 42 4.60 -6.20 -11.47
N LEU A 43 3.38 -6.71 -11.50
CA LEU A 43 3.17 -8.16 -11.48
C LEU A 43 3.78 -8.81 -12.71
N SER A 44 3.62 -8.18 -13.87
CA SER A 44 4.20 -8.68 -15.12
C SER A 44 5.72 -8.69 -15.06
N TYR A 45 6.31 -7.66 -14.46
CA TYR A 45 7.75 -7.58 -14.31
C TYR A 45 8.28 -8.80 -13.53
N PHE A 46 7.61 -9.14 -12.44
CA PHE A 46 8.03 -10.28 -11.62
C PHE A 46 7.71 -11.61 -12.30
N GLN A 47 6.57 -11.72 -12.97
CA GLN A 47 6.23 -12.94 -13.70
C GLN A 47 7.26 -13.26 -14.77
N ALA A 48 7.75 -12.25 -15.46
CA ALA A 48 8.77 -12.43 -16.46
C ALA A 48 10.07 -12.99 -15.88
N ARG A 49 10.24 -12.89 -14.58
CA ARG A 49 11.41 -13.40 -13.87
C ARG A 49 11.11 -14.67 -13.09
N GLY A 50 9.92 -15.25 -13.31
CA GLY A 50 9.54 -16.48 -12.62
C GLY A 50 9.18 -16.28 -11.16
N GLN A 51 8.79 -15.06 -10.79
CA GLN A 51 8.45 -14.74 -9.41
C GLN A 51 6.99 -14.28 -9.31
N THR A 52 6.37 -14.57 -8.17
CA THR A 52 5.00 -14.17 -7.88
C THR A 52 5.00 -13.34 -6.61
N LEU A 53 4.39 -12.15 -6.67
CA LEU A 53 4.21 -11.32 -5.49
C LEU A 53 2.89 -11.67 -4.83
N LEU A 54 2.90 -11.83 -3.53
CA LEU A 54 1.70 -12.04 -2.73
C LEU A 54 1.59 -10.90 -1.73
N ARG A 55 0.40 -10.66 -1.22
CA ARG A 55 0.19 -9.59 -0.24
C ARG A 55 0.56 -10.05 1.16
N ARG A 56 1.85 -10.33 1.31
CA ARG A 56 2.46 -10.78 2.58
C ARG A 56 3.72 -9.98 2.82
N ALA A 57 4.09 -9.88 4.09
CA ALA A 57 5.29 -9.13 4.47
C ALA A 57 6.53 -9.64 3.75
N GLU A 58 6.60 -10.94 3.48
CA GLU A 58 7.76 -11.54 2.81
C GLU A 58 7.99 -10.97 1.42
N SER A 59 6.94 -10.51 0.75
CA SER A 59 7.10 -9.92 -0.57
C SER A 59 7.87 -8.62 -0.55
N LEU A 60 7.94 -7.96 0.61
CA LEU A 60 8.69 -6.71 0.72
C LEU A 60 10.19 -6.94 0.53
N ALA A 61 10.70 -8.05 1.05
CA ALA A 61 12.11 -8.40 0.82
C ALA A 61 12.37 -8.62 -0.66
N THR A 62 11.45 -9.29 -1.34
CA THR A 62 11.56 -9.53 -2.78
C THR A 62 11.57 -8.21 -3.55
N LEU A 63 10.68 -7.29 -3.17
CA LEU A 63 10.64 -5.97 -3.80
C LEU A 63 11.93 -5.18 -3.55
N ASP A 64 12.40 -5.16 -2.30
CA ASP A 64 13.61 -4.43 -1.97
C ASP A 64 14.80 -4.97 -2.76
N GLU A 65 14.87 -6.28 -2.91
CA GLU A 65 15.94 -6.89 -3.68
C GLU A 65 15.88 -6.48 -5.15
N ALA A 66 14.68 -6.49 -5.73
CA ALA A 66 14.51 -6.09 -7.11
C ALA A 66 14.86 -4.61 -7.31
N ILE A 67 14.49 -3.76 -6.35
CA ILE A 67 14.82 -2.35 -6.42
C ILE A 67 16.33 -2.16 -6.39
N ASN A 68 17.01 -2.88 -5.51
CA ASN A 68 18.47 -2.81 -5.43
C ASN A 68 19.12 -3.30 -6.72
N ASP A 69 18.47 -4.21 -7.44
CA ASP A 69 18.98 -4.78 -8.68
C ASP A 69 18.59 -3.98 -9.91
N GLY A 70 17.94 -2.82 -9.73
CA GLY A 70 17.68 -1.92 -10.85
C GLY A 70 16.26 -1.95 -11.38
N LEU A 71 15.28 -2.19 -10.51
CA LEU A 71 13.88 -2.10 -10.93
C LEU A 71 13.65 -0.76 -11.62
N PRO A 72 12.98 -0.75 -12.79
CA PRO A 72 12.75 0.50 -13.53
C PRO A 72 12.01 1.54 -12.71
N ALA A 73 12.42 2.80 -12.82
CA ALA A 73 11.84 3.89 -12.06
C ALA A 73 10.37 4.13 -12.38
N ASP A 74 9.94 3.79 -13.60
CA ASP A 74 8.53 3.97 -13.97
C ASP A 74 7.62 2.95 -13.28
N LEU A 75 8.17 2.01 -12.53
CA LEU A 75 7.37 1.11 -11.71
C LEU A 75 7.19 1.62 -10.28
N ALA A 76 7.66 2.84 -9.97
CA ALA A 76 7.55 3.37 -8.62
C ALA A 76 6.10 3.44 -8.14
N ARG A 77 5.19 3.98 -8.98
CA ARG A 77 3.79 4.05 -8.58
C ARG A 77 3.18 2.66 -8.39
N PRO A 78 3.36 1.72 -9.32
CA PRO A 78 2.89 0.34 -9.06
C PRO A 78 3.45 -0.28 -7.78
N VAL A 79 4.72 -0.02 -7.45
CA VAL A 79 5.29 -0.50 -6.18
C VAL A 79 4.51 0.08 -5.00
N GLY A 80 4.25 1.39 -5.04
CA GLY A 80 3.47 2.03 -3.98
C GLY A 80 2.08 1.47 -3.85
N MET A 81 1.41 1.24 -4.98
CA MET A 81 0.06 0.70 -4.97
C MET A 81 0.04 -0.73 -4.43
N PHE A 82 1.03 -1.55 -4.79
CA PHE A 82 1.13 -2.89 -4.23
C PHE A 82 1.38 -2.83 -2.72
N TYR A 83 2.29 -1.97 -2.30
CA TYR A 83 2.59 -1.82 -0.88
C TYR A 83 1.33 -1.40 -0.11
N GLY A 84 0.57 -0.48 -0.68
CA GLY A 84 -0.68 -0.07 -0.06
C GLY A 84 -1.68 -1.21 0.09
N ASP A 85 -1.84 -2.02 -0.95
CA ASP A 85 -2.71 -3.19 -0.86
C ASP A 85 -2.21 -4.17 0.18
N LEU A 86 -0.89 -4.34 0.27
CA LEU A 86 -0.30 -5.21 1.29
C LEU A 86 -0.65 -4.70 2.69
N LEU A 87 -0.55 -3.39 2.91
CA LEU A 87 -0.92 -2.81 4.20
C LEU A 87 -2.39 -3.05 4.53
N THR A 88 -3.28 -2.85 3.55
CA THR A 88 -4.71 -3.06 3.80
C THR A 88 -5.03 -4.52 4.05
N HIS A 89 -4.23 -5.42 3.49
CA HIS A 89 -4.46 -6.85 3.68
C HIS A 89 -3.90 -7.34 5.03
N THR A 90 -2.78 -6.81 5.47
CA THR A 90 -2.09 -7.33 6.66
C THR A 90 -2.42 -6.59 7.94
N ILE A 91 -2.93 -5.36 7.86
CA ILE A 91 -3.31 -4.57 9.02
C ILE A 91 -4.83 -4.49 9.06
N PRO A 92 -5.48 -5.08 10.07
CA PRO A 92 -6.95 -5.28 10.03
C PRO A 92 -7.78 -4.03 9.79
N ALA A 93 -7.39 -2.89 10.36
CA ALA A 93 -8.17 -1.66 10.23
C ALA A 93 -7.73 -0.80 9.05
N ALA A 94 -6.69 -1.19 8.34
CA ALA A 94 -6.16 -0.35 7.27
C ALA A 94 -7.08 -0.32 6.07
N HIS A 95 -7.15 0.85 5.44
CA HIS A 95 -8.00 1.03 4.25
C HIS A 95 -7.47 2.19 3.43
N TRP A 96 -7.85 2.19 2.15
CA TRP A 96 -7.45 3.25 1.24
C TRP A 96 -8.25 4.52 1.47
N GLU A 97 -7.58 5.67 1.35
CA GLU A 97 -8.22 6.96 1.31
C GLU A 97 -7.85 7.64 0.01
N VAL A 98 -8.83 7.81 -0.87
CA VAL A 98 -8.62 8.43 -2.15
C VAL A 98 -9.00 9.91 -2.04
N VAL A 99 -8.05 10.78 -2.34
CA VAL A 99 -8.27 12.22 -2.29
C VAL A 99 -8.28 12.78 -3.70
N GLU A 100 -8.88 13.95 -3.86
CA GLU A 100 -9.00 14.55 -5.18
C GLU A 100 -7.66 14.90 -5.78
N GLU A 101 -6.74 15.37 -4.95
CA GLU A 101 -5.42 15.77 -5.41
C GLU A 101 -4.37 14.96 -4.68
N GLY A 102 -3.34 14.58 -5.41
CA GLY A 102 -2.28 13.80 -4.85
C GLY A 102 -2.52 12.31 -4.99
N TYR A 103 -1.63 11.54 -4.42
CA TYR A 103 -1.71 10.10 -4.49
C TYR A 103 -2.65 9.57 -3.41
N PRO A 104 -3.27 8.41 -3.64
CA PRO A 104 -4.07 7.79 -2.58
C PRO A 104 -3.20 7.42 -1.39
N LEU A 105 -3.81 7.44 -0.21
CA LEU A 105 -3.15 7.13 1.05
C LEU A 105 -3.73 5.85 1.62
N VAL A 106 -2.98 5.20 2.51
CA VAL A 106 -3.51 4.09 3.29
C VAL A 106 -3.57 4.54 4.74
N ARG A 107 -4.76 4.58 5.29
CA ARG A 107 -4.94 4.85 6.71
C ARG A 107 -4.76 3.57 7.48
N VAL A 108 -3.76 3.53 8.33
CA VAL A 108 -3.44 2.32 9.09
C VAL A 108 -3.95 2.39 10.51
N SER A 109 -4.22 3.60 11.00
CA SER A 109 -4.77 3.80 12.33
C SER A 109 -5.46 5.16 12.36
N ARG A 110 -6.04 5.50 13.52
CA ARG A 110 -6.78 6.75 13.66
C ARG A 110 -5.92 7.96 13.33
N GLU A 111 -4.64 7.91 13.65
CA GLU A 111 -3.77 9.07 13.49
C GLU A 111 -2.68 8.91 12.44
N VAL A 112 -2.57 7.75 11.83
CA VAL A 112 -1.47 7.50 10.90
C VAL A 112 -2.00 7.09 9.54
N ALA A 113 -1.59 7.82 8.52
CA ALA A 113 -1.84 7.46 7.13
C ALA A 113 -0.49 7.40 6.42
N VAL A 114 -0.35 6.44 5.50
CA VAL A 114 0.90 6.22 4.79
C VAL A 114 0.72 6.65 3.34
N ASP A 115 1.58 7.55 2.88
CA ASP A 115 1.60 7.96 1.47
C ASP A 115 2.46 6.95 0.72
N VAL A 116 1.83 5.86 0.32
CA VAL A 116 2.55 4.69 -0.19
C VAL A 116 3.31 4.96 -1.48
N VAL A 117 2.77 5.82 -2.35
CA VAL A 117 3.47 6.15 -3.59
C VAL A 117 4.73 6.96 -3.29
N ARG A 118 4.64 7.91 -2.34
CA ARG A 118 5.84 8.66 -1.96
C ARG A 118 6.88 7.78 -1.28
N VAL A 119 6.42 6.80 -0.50
CA VAL A 119 7.33 5.83 0.10
C VAL A 119 8.09 5.10 -1.01
N ALA A 120 7.37 4.66 -2.04
CA ALA A 120 8.00 3.95 -3.15
C ALA A 120 8.96 4.85 -3.94
N LEU A 121 8.54 6.09 -4.21
CA LEU A 121 9.40 7.03 -4.92
C LEU A 121 10.71 7.26 -4.17
N ARG A 122 10.60 7.46 -2.86
CA ARG A 122 11.80 7.65 -2.04
C ARG A 122 12.67 6.41 -2.03
N ARG A 123 12.04 5.23 -1.94
CA ARG A 123 12.79 3.99 -1.90
C ARG A 123 13.59 3.76 -3.19
N LEU A 124 12.99 4.08 -4.33
CA LEU A 124 13.70 3.91 -5.59
C LEU A 124 14.81 4.93 -5.78
N ALA A 125 14.73 6.06 -5.07
CA ALA A 125 15.76 7.10 -5.15
C ALA A 125 16.89 6.89 -4.15
N THR A 126 16.66 6.17 -3.05
CA THR A 126 17.65 5.98 -2.00
C THR A 126 17.62 4.55 -1.49
N PRO A 127 18.78 4.02 -1.04
CA PRO A 127 18.80 2.63 -0.56
C PRO A 127 18.07 2.42 0.76
N GLU A 128 17.84 3.45 1.53
CA GLU A 128 17.19 3.34 2.85
C GLU A 128 16.29 4.53 3.08
N PRO A 129 15.19 4.35 3.84
CA PRO A 129 14.77 3.08 4.43
C PRO A 129 14.26 2.12 3.36
N THR A 130 14.40 0.84 3.63
CA THR A 130 13.83 -0.19 2.76
C THR A 130 12.32 -0.28 2.99
N LEU A 131 11.63 -0.98 2.08
CA LEU A 131 10.20 -1.21 2.28
C LEU A 131 9.95 -2.04 3.54
N GLU A 132 10.82 -3.00 3.82
CA GLU A 132 10.71 -3.78 5.05
C GLU A 132 10.85 -2.90 6.28
N GLN A 133 11.78 -1.96 6.25
CA GLN A 133 11.96 -1.03 7.37
C GLN A 133 10.76 -0.12 7.54
N ASN A 134 10.21 0.36 6.43
CA ASN A 134 9.02 1.20 6.48
C ASN A 134 7.84 0.42 7.07
N TYR A 135 7.68 -0.82 6.65
CA TYR A 135 6.60 -1.67 7.15
C TYR A 135 6.74 -1.90 8.66
N ALA A 136 7.96 -2.20 9.12
CA ALA A 136 8.19 -2.39 10.55
C ALA A 136 7.87 -1.13 11.33
N HIS A 137 8.23 0.03 10.78
CA HIS A 137 7.93 1.31 11.43
C HIS A 137 6.42 1.55 11.49
N VAL A 138 5.71 1.27 10.41
CA VAL A 138 4.25 1.41 10.37
C VAL A 138 3.61 0.52 11.42
N LEU A 139 4.03 -0.74 11.51
CA LEU A 139 3.48 -1.66 12.51
C LEU A 139 3.73 -1.15 13.92
N GLU A 140 4.90 -0.57 14.16
CA GLU A 140 5.22 -0.01 15.46
C GLU A 140 4.30 1.17 15.81
N LEU A 141 4.07 2.05 14.84
CA LEU A 141 3.17 3.19 15.05
C LEU A 141 1.76 2.73 15.37
N VAL A 142 1.27 1.72 14.67
CA VAL A 142 -0.05 1.18 14.90
C VAL A 142 -0.14 0.58 16.30
N ARG A 143 0.89 -0.15 16.71
CA ARG A 143 0.89 -0.81 18.01
C ARG A 143 0.93 0.18 19.16
N GLN A 144 1.57 1.34 18.95
CA GLN A 144 1.68 2.35 20.01
C GLN A 144 0.41 3.17 20.18
N GLU A 145 -0.51 3.08 19.27
CA GLU A 145 -1.75 3.83 19.37
C GLU A 145 -2.67 3.19 20.39
N PRO A 146 -3.28 3.99 21.29
CA PRO A 146 -4.15 3.43 22.33
C PRO A 146 -5.42 2.82 21.78
#